data_1f55d1c1ad88c6ea4098fe3d9a47524c
#
_entry.id   1f55d1c1ad88c6ea4098fe3d9a47524c
#
_cell.length_a   1.000
_cell.length_b   1.000
_cell.length_c   1.000
_cell.angle_alpha   90.00
_cell.angle_beta   90.00
_cell.angle_gamma   90.00
#
_symmetry.space_group_name_H-M   'P 1'
#
loop_
_entity.id
_entity.type
_entity.pdbx_description
1 polymer ?
#
loop_
_entity_poly.entity_id
_entity_poly.type
_entity_poly.pdbx_seq_one_letter_code
_entity_poly.pdbx_strand_id
1 'polypeptide(L)'
;MNRSNISACGRPAGVSVGLLVRLEARPGKEREVEEFLRAALPLVESEPETTAWFALKFGPDSFGIFDVFPDDDGRRVHLAGRVAAALGERAADLLSTPPIIEPVDALASKLPRARAHE
;
A
#
# COMPACT_ATOMS: atom_id res chain seq x y z
N MET A 1 -2.83 -4.86 30.16
CA MET A 1 -3.01 -4.77 29.62
C MET A 1 -3.24 -4.75 29.18
N ASN A 2 -3.03 -4.69 28.99
CA ASN A 2 -3.09 -4.71 28.25
C ASN A 2 -3.31 -4.74 27.56
N ARG A 3 -3.01 -4.84 27.20
CA ARG A 3 -3.05 -4.96 26.38
C ARG A 3 -2.71 -5.53 25.92
N SER A 4 -2.33 -5.48 25.97
CA SER A 4 -1.86 -5.97 25.40
C SER A 4 -1.57 -6.77 25.28
N ASN A 5 -1.48 -6.96 25.67
CA ASN A 5 -1.08 -7.67 25.46
C ASN A 5 -1.31 -8.46 25.22
N ILE A 6 -1.66 -8.61 25.49
CA ILE A 6 -1.71 -9.42 24.96
C ILE A 6 -1.63 -9.84 24.27
N SER A 7 -1.46 -9.64 23.94
CA SER A 7 -1.27 -9.90 23.11
C SER A 7 -0.51 -10.11 22.56
N ALA A 8 -0.41 -9.92 22.77
CA ALA A 8 0.64 -9.94 22.06
C ALA A 8 1.16 -11.03 21.65
N CYS A 9 1.17 -11.76 22.17
CA CYS A 9 1.75 -12.81 21.85
C CYS A 9 1.31 -13.37 20.72
N GLY A 10 1.92 -13.54 19.89
CA GLY A 10 1.65 -14.24 18.82
C GLY A 10 0.67 -13.71 17.94
N ARG A 11 0.51 -12.57 17.75
CA ARG A 11 -0.35 -12.12 16.86
C ARG A 11 0.26 -11.92 15.65
N PRO A 12 0.43 -12.84 14.87
CA PRO A 12 1.33 -12.84 13.76
C PRO A 12 0.87 -11.98 12.63
N ALA A 13 -0.34 -11.94 12.34
CA ALA A 13 -0.75 -11.27 11.15
C ALA A 13 -1.38 -9.94 11.39
N GLY A 14 -1.14 -9.37 12.52
CA GLY A 14 -1.77 -8.11 12.83
C GLY A 14 -1.19 -6.98 12.01
N VAL A 15 -2.03 -6.00 11.69
CA VAL A 15 -1.59 -4.77 11.07
C VAL A 15 -2.05 -3.63 11.94
N SER A 16 -1.28 -2.57 12.01
CA SER A 16 -1.64 -1.42 12.83
C SER A 16 -1.63 -0.11 12.06
N VAL A 17 -0.95 -0.04 10.94
CA VAL A 17 -0.84 1.19 10.17
C VAL A 17 -0.97 0.92 8.69
N GLY A 18 -1.27 1.96 7.94
CA GLY A 18 -1.37 1.84 6.51
C GLY A 18 -1.07 3.14 5.81
N LEU A 19 -1.24 3.11 4.50
CA LEU A 19 -1.10 4.28 3.65
C LEU A 19 -2.27 4.30 2.68
N LEU A 20 -2.84 5.47 2.47
CA LEU A 20 -3.81 5.66 1.41
C LEU A 20 -3.21 6.68 0.46
N VAL A 21 -3.01 6.27 -0.79
CA VAL A 21 -2.40 7.11 -1.79
C VAL A 21 -3.44 7.43 -2.85
N ARG A 22 -3.55 8.70 -3.23
CA ARG A 22 -4.47 9.11 -4.28
C ARG A 22 -3.69 9.61 -5.47
N LEU A 23 -4.11 9.18 -6.65
CA LEU A 23 -3.41 9.46 -7.90
C LEU A 23 -4.42 9.95 -8.92
N GLU A 24 -4.19 11.15 -9.48
CA GLU A 24 -5.06 11.68 -10.51
C GLU A 24 -4.32 11.66 -11.83
N ALA A 25 -4.83 10.91 -12.80
CA ALA A 25 -4.15 10.76 -14.07
C ALA A 25 -4.26 12.01 -14.91
N ARG A 26 -3.18 12.34 -15.62
CA ARG A 26 -3.27 13.38 -16.64
C ARG A 26 -4.22 12.93 -17.72
N PRO A 27 -4.92 13.88 -18.37
CA PRO A 27 -5.75 13.51 -19.52
C PRO A 27 -4.93 12.77 -20.57
N GLY A 28 -5.44 11.62 -20.99
CA GLY A 28 -4.74 10.78 -21.96
C GLY A 28 -3.77 9.80 -21.35
N LYS A 29 -3.53 9.86 -20.04
CA LYS A 29 -2.60 8.95 -19.38
C LYS A 29 -3.30 7.91 -18.51
N GLU A 30 -4.61 7.85 -18.58
CA GLU A 30 -5.38 6.98 -17.70
C GLU A 30 -4.97 5.51 -17.83
N ARG A 31 -4.79 5.06 -19.06
CA ARG A 31 -4.37 3.68 -19.27
C ARG A 31 -2.97 3.43 -18.74
N GLU A 32 -2.08 4.39 -18.92
CA GLU A 32 -0.71 4.21 -18.45
C GLU A 32 -0.64 4.17 -16.92
N VAL A 33 -1.49 4.95 -16.23
CA VAL A 33 -1.56 4.87 -14.78
C VAL A 33 -2.03 3.48 -14.36
N GLU A 34 -3.06 2.97 -15.02
CA GLU A 34 -3.57 1.65 -14.71
C GLU A 34 -2.50 0.58 -14.94
N GLU A 35 -1.78 0.68 -16.06
CA GLU A 35 -0.71 -0.28 -16.36
C GLU A 35 0.43 -0.19 -15.35
N PHE A 36 0.76 1.04 -14.93
CA PHE A 36 1.79 1.22 -13.92
C PHE A 36 1.40 0.51 -12.63
N LEU A 37 0.15 0.68 -12.19
CA LEU A 37 -0.31 0.07 -10.96
C LEU A 37 -0.32 -1.45 -11.05
N ARG A 38 -0.76 -2.01 -12.17
CA ARG A 38 -0.73 -3.46 -12.34
C ARG A 38 0.69 -3.99 -12.33
N ALA A 39 1.60 -3.27 -12.96
CA ALA A 39 3.00 -3.69 -13.05
C ALA A 39 3.73 -3.59 -11.70
N ALA A 40 3.18 -2.83 -10.76
CA ALA A 40 3.80 -2.71 -9.45
C ALA A 40 3.64 -3.95 -8.59
N LEU A 41 2.66 -4.80 -8.88
CA LEU A 41 2.36 -5.94 -8.02
C LEU A 41 3.56 -6.86 -7.77
N PRO A 42 4.32 -7.28 -8.79
CA PRO A 42 5.47 -8.15 -8.51
C PRO A 42 6.49 -7.51 -7.57
N LEU A 43 6.66 -6.21 -7.65
CA LEU A 43 7.58 -5.52 -6.76
C LEU A 43 7.09 -5.57 -5.31
N VAL A 44 5.78 -5.37 -5.13
CA VAL A 44 5.19 -5.42 -3.79
C VAL A 44 5.25 -6.84 -3.23
N GLU A 45 5.04 -7.83 -4.09
CA GLU A 45 5.07 -9.21 -3.63
C GLU A 45 6.42 -9.61 -3.07
N SER A 46 7.47 -8.87 -3.43
CA SER A 46 8.79 -9.15 -2.88
C SER A 46 9.05 -8.40 -1.57
N GLU A 47 8.07 -7.67 -1.05
CA GLU A 47 8.23 -6.88 0.17
C GLU A 47 7.61 -7.61 1.35
N PRO A 48 8.40 -8.25 2.20
CA PRO A 48 7.82 -9.01 3.32
C PRO A 48 7.12 -8.13 4.34
N GLU A 49 7.46 -6.86 4.42
CA GLU A 49 6.85 -5.97 5.41
C GLU A 49 5.49 -5.43 4.96
N THR A 50 5.12 -5.59 3.71
CA THR A 50 3.83 -5.12 3.23
C THR A 50 2.84 -6.26 3.35
N THR A 51 1.95 -6.17 4.33
CA THR A 51 1.03 -7.26 4.64
C THR A 51 -0.04 -7.42 3.58
N ALA A 52 -0.59 -6.30 3.11
CA ALA A 52 -1.59 -6.31 2.04
C ALA A 52 -1.45 -5.04 1.24
N TRP A 53 -1.78 -5.13 -0.05
CA TRP A 53 -1.60 -4.01 -0.97
C TRP A 53 -2.66 -4.11 -2.05
N PHE A 54 -3.31 -2.99 -2.32
CA PHE A 54 -4.37 -2.93 -3.33
C PHE A 54 -4.15 -1.73 -4.23
N ALA A 55 -4.24 -1.94 -5.53
CA ALA A 55 -4.35 -0.85 -6.49
C ALA A 55 -5.82 -0.63 -6.76
N LEU A 56 -6.26 0.62 -6.72
CA LEU A 56 -7.67 0.96 -6.76
C LEU A 56 -7.95 1.90 -7.92
N LYS A 57 -9.17 1.80 -8.43
CA LYS A 57 -9.66 2.74 -9.44
C LYS A 57 -10.96 3.32 -8.90
N PHE A 58 -10.98 4.62 -8.68
CA PHE A 58 -12.16 5.29 -8.14
C PHE A 58 -13.07 5.82 -9.24
N GLY A 59 -12.52 6.09 -10.41
CA GLY A 59 -13.26 6.63 -11.54
C GLY A 59 -12.40 6.57 -12.77
N PRO A 60 -12.83 7.17 -13.89
CA PRO A 60 -12.10 7.04 -15.15
C PRO A 60 -10.66 7.54 -15.09
N ASP A 61 -10.40 8.57 -14.28
CA ASP A 61 -9.06 9.16 -14.20
C ASP A 61 -8.55 9.26 -12.78
N SER A 62 -9.19 8.60 -11.83
CA SER A 62 -8.82 8.70 -10.42
C SER A 62 -8.49 7.30 -9.90
N PHE A 63 -7.31 7.16 -9.32
CA PHE A 63 -6.77 5.89 -8.88
C PHE A 63 -6.18 6.02 -7.48
N GLY A 64 -5.83 4.90 -6.91
CA GLY A 64 -5.19 4.93 -5.60
C GLY A 64 -4.51 3.64 -5.26
N ILE A 65 -3.85 3.67 -4.13
CA ILE A 65 -3.23 2.50 -3.53
C ILE A 65 -3.61 2.52 -2.05
N PHE A 66 -4.00 1.35 -1.54
CA PHE A 66 -4.19 1.20 -0.10
C PHE A 66 -3.37 0.00 0.34
N ASP A 67 -2.52 0.20 1.33
CA ASP A 67 -1.72 -0.90 1.84
C ASP A 67 -1.58 -0.80 3.34
N VAL A 68 -1.25 -1.92 3.98
CA VAL A 68 -1.18 -2.01 5.42
C VAL A 68 0.08 -2.76 5.84
N PHE A 69 0.53 -2.43 7.04
CA PHE A 69 1.79 -2.91 7.58
C PHE A 69 1.63 -3.27 9.04
N PRO A 70 2.46 -4.18 9.57
CA PRO A 70 2.37 -4.52 10.99
C PRO A 70 2.67 -3.32 11.89
N ASP A 71 3.60 -2.46 11.49
CA ASP A 71 4.05 -1.37 12.32
C ASP A 71 4.66 -0.25 11.47
N ASP A 72 5.12 0.80 12.15
CA ASP A 72 5.72 1.95 11.47
C ASP A 72 6.97 1.59 10.69
N ASP A 73 7.74 0.64 11.18
CA ASP A 73 8.97 0.25 10.48
C ASP A 73 8.65 -0.35 9.12
N GLY A 74 7.63 -1.21 9.06
CA GLY A 74 7.23 -1.79 7.79
C GLY A 74 6.78 -0.73 6.81
N ARG A 75 6.00 0.24 7.30
CA ARG A 75 5.53 1.33 6.46
C ARG A 75 6.70 2.16 5.95
N ARG A 76 7.68 2.43 6.80
CA ARG A 76 8.84 3.21 6.42
C ARG A 76 9.67 2.50 5.36
N VAL A 77 9.84 1.20 5.52
CA VAL A 77 10.57 0.40 4.53
C VAL A 77 9.87 0.48 3.17
N HIS A 78 8.54 0.37 3.16
CA HIS A 78 7.79 0.45 1.92
C HIS A 78 7.97 1.82 1.24
N LEU A 79 7.90 2.90 2.01
CA LEU A 79 8.04 4.24 1.46
C LEU A 79 9.43 4.49 0.89
N ALA A 80 10.42 3.73 1.33
CA ALA A 80 11.78 3.83 0.80
C ALA A 80 12.05 2.79 -0.29
N GLY A 81 11.04 2.02 -0.68
CA GLY A 81 11.22 0.90 -1.59
C GLY A 81 11.04 1.24 -3.05
N ARG A 82 11.04 0.19 -3.87
CA ARG A 82 11.07 0.34 -5.31
C ARG A 82 9.77 0.87 -5.90
N VAL A 83 8.62 0.53 -5.30
CA VAL A 83 7.34 1.02 -5.81
C VAL A 83 7.25 2.51 -5.61
N ALA A 84 7.64 2.99 -4.42
CA ALA A 84 7.60 4.43 -4.14
C ALA A 84 8.57 5.18 -5.05
N ALA A 85 9.75 4.61 -5.28
CA ALA A 85 10.73 5.24 -6.17
C ALA A 85 10.20 5.31 -7.60
N ALA A 86 9.60 4.22 -8.09
CA ALA A 86 9.06 4.19 -9.44
C ALA A 86 7.92 5.19 -9.60
N LEU A 87 7.06 5.29 -8.59
CA LEU A 87 5.97 6.25 -8.63
C LEU A 87 6.52 7.67 -8.69
N GLY A 88 7.54 7.97 -7.87
CA GLY A 88 8.16 9.28 -7.89
C GLY A 88 8.73 9.63 -9.24
N GLU A 89 9.35 8.66 -9.92
CA GLU A 89 9.93 8.89 -11.24
C GLU A 89 8.88 9.15 -12.31
N ARG A 90 7.71 8.50 -12.19
CA ARG A 90 6.69 8.59 -13.23
C ARG A 90 5.63 9.64 -12.93
N ALA A 91 5.63 10.21 -11.72
CA ALA A 91 4.52 11.06 -11.30
C ALA A 91 4.33 12.27 -12.21
N ALA A 92 5.41 12.95 -12.59
CA ALA A 92 5.30 14.15 -13.41
C ALA A 92 4.73 13.83 -14.79
N ASP A 93 5.01 12.65 -15.32
CA ASP A 93 4.53 12.24 -16.63
C ASP A 93 3.08 11.76 -16.57
N LEU A 94 2.73 11.03 -15.55
CA LEU A 94 1.44 10.33 -15.51
C LEU A 94 0.33 11.09 -14.78
N LEU A 95 0.70 11.94 -13.82
CA LEU A 95 -0.29 12.52 -12.92
C LEU A 95 -0.44 14.01 -13.13
N SER A 96 -1.69 14.47 -12.97
CA SER A 96 -1.98 15.90 -13.09
C SER A 96 -1.57 16.68 -11.86
N THR A 97 -1.47 15.99 -10.69
CA THR A 97 -1.00 16.58 -9.44
C THR A 97 -0.07 15.60 -8.77
N PRO A 98 0.78 16.04 -7.85
CA PRO A 98 1.62 15.11 -7.11
C PRO A 98 0.76 14.09 -6.35
N PRO A 99 1.26 12.88 -6.13
CA PRO A 99 0.51 11.90 -5.33
C PRO A 99 0.21 12.45 -3.94
N ILE A 100 -0.99 12.15 -3.46
CA ILE A 100 -1.36 12.51 -2.10
C ILE A 100 -1.20 11.25 -1.27
N ILE A 101 -0.28 11.28 -0.32
CA ILE A 101 0.05 10.12 0.50
C ILE A 101 -0.39 10.39 1.92
N GLU A 102 -1.36 9.62 2.40
CA GLU A 102 -1.92 9.80 3.73
C GLU A 102 -1.59 8.63 4.62
N PRO A 103 -0.80 8.83 5.66
CA PRO A 103 -0.63 7.78 6.67
C PRO A 103 -1.93 7.61 7.43
N VAL A 104 -2.29 6.36 7.70
CA VAL A 104 -3.51 6.05 8.44
C VAL A 104 -3.20 5.01 9.50
N ASP A 105 -4.04 4.95 10.51
CA ASP A 105 -3.99 3.88 11.49
C ASP A 105 -5.05 2.87 11.15
N ALA A 106 -4.74 1.60 11.26
CA ALA A 106 -5.69 0.54 11.04
C ALA A 106 -6.31 0.17 12.37
N LEU A 107 -7.56 0.55 12.56
CA LEU A 107 -8.24 0.33 13.84
C LEU A 107 -8.70 -1.11 14.00
N ALA A 108 -9.01 -1.77 12.92
CA ALA A 108 -9.45 -3.16 12.93
C ALA A 108 -9.25 -3.73 11.55
N SER A 109 -8.96 -5.00 11.48
CA SER A 109 -8.73 -5.64 10.19
C SER A 109 -9.18 -7.08 10.24
N LYS A 110 -9.64 -7.55 9.09
CA LYS A 110 -9.89 -8.96 8.89
C LYS A 110 -9.06 -9.34 7.68
N LEU A 111 -8.05 -10.14 7.89
CA LEU A 111 -7.16 -10.57 6.82
C LEU A 111 -7.26 -12.07 6.67
N PRO A 112 -6.92 -12.60 5.50
CA PRO A 112 -6.88 -14.04 5.34
C PRO A 112 -5.95 -14.64 6.39
N ARG A 113 -6.37 -15.82 6.93
CA ARG A 113 -5.57 -16.47 7.92
C ARG A 113 -4.37 -17.10 7.27
N ALA A 114 -3.22 -16.95 7.89
CA ALA A 114 -2.02 -17.61 7.38
C ALA A 114 -2.21 -19.12 7.47
N ARG A 115 -1.75 -19.88 6.41
CA ARG A 115 -1.88 -21.30 6.43
C ARG A 115 -0.71 -21.84 7.15
N ALA A 116 -0.96 -22.78 7.95
CA ALA A 116 0.06 -23.39 8.73
C ALA A 116 0.95 -24.11 7.89
N HIS A 117 1.58 -24.24 7.49
CA HIS A 117 2.50 -24.88 6.75
C HIS A 117 2.07 -25.22 5.55
N GLU A 118 1.68 -24.54 5.09
CA GLU A 118 1.37 -24.78 3.91
C GLU A 118 2.18 -24.67 3.20
#